data_eda1bf8c6c741552993e0babd4ac9db4
#
_entry.id   eda1bf8c6c741552993e0babd4ac9db4
#
_cell.length_a   1.000
_cell.length_b   1.000
_cell.length_c   1.000
_cell.angle_alpha   90.00
_cell.angle_beta   90.00
_cell.angle_gamma   90.00
#
_symmetry.space_group_name_H-M   'P 1'
#
loop_
_entity.id
_entity.type
_entity.pdbx_description
1 polymer ?
#
loop_
_entity_poly.entity_id
_entity_poly.type
_entity_poly.pdbx_seq_one_letter_code
_entity_poly.pdbx_strand_id
1 'polypeptide(L)'
;LSFAAWSPVLVFPWILWGLLFGWNLLSPVICNIVLLTITMFVFVWLVKPTWKQLGILTVLFSLYSLFVRYMLSGMPEVICFSLLILFYGLAMSYLKKESRGKLIAMFVISVLLTLMRPYMLLFLALACYFWICRNKKAGWIGSILIVAATGITYALIKHYLGAEYFTPLFYTDWITTFFTDGIGAGFRNLFGTLYWKGLEFYRHCIEGGRNGLASGAFFDGYLLVLLILLVQSFLDIRTLRRAKR
;
A
#
# COMPACT_ATOMS: atom_id res chain seq x y z
N LEU A 1 9.94 -20.99 12.88
CA LEU A 1 8.77 -20.34 12.32
C LEU A 1 9.17 -19.62 11.06
N SER A 2 8.71 -20.11 9.91
CA SER A 2 8.92 -19.48 8.61
C SER A 2 7.60 -18.90 8.08
N PHE A 3 7.66 -17.73 7.43
CA PHE A 3 6.51 -17.06 6.87
C PHE A 3 6.54 -17.17 5.34
N ALA A 4 5.59 -17.88 4.77
CA ALA A 4 5.55 -18.16 3.33
C ALA A 4 5.01 -17.00 2.49
N ALA A 5 3.85 -16.49 2.83
CA ALA A 5 3.12 -15.53 2.01
C ALA A 5 3.05 -14.13 2.63
N TRP A 6 3.19 -14.02 3.94
CA TRP A 6 3.01 -12.77 4.67
C TRP A 6 4.23 -12.43 5.50
N SER A 7 4.65 -11.17 5.47
CA SER A 7 5.69 -10.66 6.37
C SER A 7 5.24 -10.79 7.83
N PRO A 8 6.14 -11.15 8.76
CA PRO A 8 5.81 -11.14 10.20
C PRO A 8 5.28 -9.80 10.68
N VAL A 9 5.73 -8.71 10.06
CA VAL A 9 5.22 -7.36 10.38
C VAL A 9 3.73 -7.22 10.08
N LEU A 10 3.23 -7.91 9.06
CA LEU A 10 1.83 -7.87 8.66
C LEU A 10 0.91 -8.57 9.67
N VAL A 11 1.37 -9.65 10.30
CA VAL A 11 0.58 -10.42 11.29
C VAL A 11 0.79 -9.94 12.72
N PHE A 12 1.71 -9.02 12.96
CA PHE A 12 2.03 -8.49 14.28
C PHE A 12 0.81 -7.96 15.05
N PRO A 13 -0.13 -7.19 14.47
CA PRO A 13 -1.34 -6.74 15.15
C PRO A 13 -2.20 -7.90 15.66
N TRP A 14 -2.27 -9.01 14.93
CA TRP A 14 -2.99 -10.20 15.36
C TRP A 14 -2.31 -10.89 16.54
N ILE A 15 -0.96 -10.93 16.54
CA ILE A 15 -0.19 -11.47 17.67
C ILE A 15 -0.49 -10.67 18.93
N LEU A 16 -0.44 -9.33 18.85
CA LEU A 16 -0.80 -8.46 19.97
C LEU A 16 -2.23 -8.68 20.44
N TRP A 17 -3.17 -8.80 19.51
CA TRP A 17 -4.56 -9.10 19.83
C TRP A 17 -4.70 -10.40 20.60
N GLY A 18 -4.07 -11.48 20.12
CA GLY A 18 -4.10 -12.79 20.75
C GLY A 18 -3.48 -12.80 22.16
N LEU A 19 -2.42 -12.02 22.38
CA LEU A 19 -1.79 -11.88 23.70
C LEU A 19 -2.68 -11.12 24.70
N LEU A 20 -3.46 -10.14 24.24
CA LEU A 20 -4.30 -9.29 25.10
C LEU A 20 -5.67 -9.92 25.39
N PHE A 21 -6.29 -10.53 24.39
CA PHE A 21 -7.69 -10.96 24.45
C PHE A 21 -7.87 -12.47 24.29
N GLY A 22 -6.78 -13.21 24.15
CA GLY A 22 -6.83 -14.62 23.80
C GLY A 22 -7.03 -14.84 22.30
N TRP A 23 -6.77 -16.08 21.85
CA TRP A 23 -6.85 -16.44 20.44
C TRP A 23 -8.04 -17.38 20.19
N ASN A 24 -8.88 -17.01 19.24
CA ASN A 24 -9.95 -17.85 18.72
C ASN A 24 -10.07 -17.69 17.20
N LEU A 25 -10.92 -18.49 16.57
CA LEU A 25 -11.08 -18.50 15.12
C LEU A 25 -11.50 -17.14 14.53
N LEU A 26 -12.24 -16.33 15.29
CA LEU A 26 -12.71 -15.00 14.87
C LEU A 26 -11.75 -13.88 15.24
N SER A 27 -10.69 -14.14 16.01
CA SER A 27 -9.74 -13.11 16.45
C SER A 27 -9.17 -12.27 15.31
N PRO A 28 -8.75 -12.83 14.15
CA PRO A 28 -8.26 -12.04 13.02
C PRO A 28 -9.34 -11.09 12.47
N VAL A 29 -10.58 -11.56 12.34
CA VAL A 29 -11.70 -10.77 11.80
C VAL A 29 -12.02 -9.61 12.74
N ILE A 30 -12.14 -9.88 14.05
CA ILE A 30 -12.46 -8.86 15.06
C ILE A 30 -11.34 -7.83 15.12
N CYS A 31 -10.08 -8.27 15.15
CA CYS A 31 -8.92 -7.38 15.14
C CYS A 31 -8.94 -6.46 13.90
N ASN A 32 -9.19 -7.00 12.72
CA ASN A 32 -9.27 -6.24 11.48
C ASN A 32 -10.38 -5.19 11.52
N ILE A 33 -11.58 -5.56 12.00
CA ILE A 33 -12.71 -4.63 12.14
C ILE A 33 -12.37 -3.49 13.11
N VAL A 34 -11.80 -3.82 14.27
CA VAL A 34 -11.41 -2.83 15.27
C VAL A 34 -10.35 -1.88 14.73
N LEU A 35 -9.29 -2.41 14.11
CA LEU A 35 -8.23 -1.60 13.51
C LEU A 35 -8.77 -0.68 12.41
N LEU A 36 -9.61 -1.20 11.52
CA LEU A 36 -10.23 -0.40 10.47
C LEU A 36 -11.13 0.69 11.04
N THR A 37 -11.93 0.35 12.06
CA THR A 37 -12.82 1.32 12.73
C THR A 37 -12.01 2.45 13.35
N ILE A 38 -10.97 2.14 14.12
CA ILE A 38 -10.06 3.15 14.70
C ILE A 38 -9.44 4.01 13.59
N THR A 39 -8.98 3.36 12.53
CA THR A 39 -8.39 4.04 11.37
C THR A 39 -9.36 5.03 10.73
N MET A 40 -10.61 4.64 10.53
CA MET A 40 -11.63 5.52 9.93
C MET A 40 -11.94 6.71 10.85
N PHE A 41 -12.02 6.51 12.17
CA PHE A 41 -12.18 7.63 13.11
C PHE A 41 -11.00 8.60 13.04
N VAL A 42 -9.76 8.10 13.03
CA VAL A 42 -8.56 8.95 12.91
C VAL A 42 -8.53 9.66 11.57
N PHE A 43 -8.89 8.99 10.48
CA PHE A 43 -8.99 9.58 9.15
C PHE A 43 -10.00 10.75 9.12
N VAL A 44 -11.21 10.53 9.63
CA VAL A 44 -12.24 11.57 9.71
C VAL A 44 -11.76 12.76 10.56
N TRP A 45 -11.10 12.51 11.67
CA TRP A 45 -10.53 13.55 12.53
C TRP A 45 -9.43 14.36 11.83
N LEU A 46 -8.54 13.70 11.05
CA LEU A 46 -7.44 14.34 10.34
C LEU A 46 -7.92 15.15 9.12
N VAL A 47 -8.80 14.56 8.31
CA VAL A 47 -9.20 15.11 7.01
C VAL A 47 -10.40 16.06 7.15
N LYS A 48 -11.29 15.80 8.11
CA LYS A 48 -12.58 16.50 8.32
C LYS A 48 -13.40 16.52 7.03
N PRO A 49 -13.73 15.35 6.45
CA PRO A 49 -14.51 15.26 5.23
C PRO A 49 -15.94 15.80 5.47
N THR A 50 -16.55 16.31 4.42
CA THR A 50 -17.98 16.65 4.44
C THR A 50 -18.82 15.36 4.47
N TRP A 51 -20.06 15.45 4.94
CA TRP A 51 -20.99 14.31 4.95
C TRP A 51 -21.18 13.68 3.57
N LYS A 52 -21.18 14.51 2.51
CA LYS A 52 -21.26 14.04 1.13
C LYS A 52 -20.03 13.20 0.74
N GLN A 53 -18.82 13.66 1.07
CA GLN A 53 -17.59 12.93 0.81
C GLN A 53 -17.52 11.61 1.61
N LEU A 54 -17.95 11.65 2.86
CA LEU A 54 -18.01 10.46 3.70
C LEU A 54 -19.01 9.43 3.13
N GLY A 55 -20.19 9.89 2.70
CA GLY A 55 -21.18 9.03 2.05
C GLY A 55 -20.64 8.38 0.77
N ILE A 56 -20.00 9.15 -0.10
CA ILE A 56 -19.35 8.62 -1.31
C ILE A 56 -18.29 7.57 -0.95
N LEU A 57 -17.43 7.87 0.02
CA LEU A 57 -16.39 6.95 0.46
C LEU A 57 -16.98 5.64 1.00
N THR A 58 -18.02 5.71 1.82
CA THR A 58 -18.73 4.55 2.36
C THR A 58 -19.33 3.69 1.24
N VAL A 59 -19.99 4.32 0.27
CA VAL A 59 -20.56 3.61 -0.89
C VAL A 59 -19.47 2.93 -1.69
N LEU A 60 -18.34 3.61 -1.96
CA LEU A 60 -17.23 3.02 -2.70
C LEU A 60 -16.63 1.81 -1.98
N PHE A 61 -16.43 1.88 -0.68
CA PHE A 61 -15.90 0.74 0.10
C PHE A 61 -16.91 -0.41 0.18
N SER A 62 -18.21 -0.12 0.30
CA SER A 62 -19.24 -1.15 0.33
C SER A 62 -19.42 -1.87 -1.01
N LEU A 63 -19.21 -1.15 -2.12
CA LEU A 63 -19.25 -1.72 -3.46
C LEU A 63 -17.98 -2.47 -3.85
N TYR A 64 -16.88 -2.25 -3.12
CA TYR A 64 -15.62 -2.94 -3.38
C TYR A 64 -15.64 -4.34 -2.76
N SER A 65 -16.12 -5.31 -3.52
CA SER A 65 -16.37 -6.69 -3.07
C SER A 65 -15.13 -7.36 -2.45
N LEU A 66 -13.95 -7.13 -3.01
CA LEU A 66 -12.71 -7.69 -2.48
C LEU A 66 -12.37 -7.15 -1.09
N PHE A 67 -12.61 -5.87 -0.85
CA PHE A 67 -12.39 -5.28 0.47
C PHE A 67 -13.33 -5.89 1.51
N VAL A 68 -14.62 -6.00 1.20
CA VAL A 68 -15.62 -6.62 2.08
C VAL A 68 -15.26 -8.09 2.34
N ARG A 69 -14.88 -8.83 1.29
CA ARG A 69 -14.44 -10.21 1.41
C ARG A 69 -13.23 -10.37 2.31
N TYR A 70 -12.19 -9.52 2.14
CA TYR A 70 -10.98 -9.59 2.96
C TYR A 70 -11.24 -9.22 4.42
N MET A 71 -12.13 -8.26 4.67
CA MET A 71 -12.54 -7.89 6.02
C MET A 71 -13.20 -9.06 6.75
N LEU A 72 -14.15 -9.73 6.07
CA LEU A 72 -14.91 -10.83 6.65
C LEU A 72 -14.14 -12.17 6.71
N SER A 73 -13.13 -12.36 5.87
CA SER A 73 -12.32 -13.58 5.87
C SER A 73 -11.10 -13.53 6.80
N GLY A 74 -10.90 -12.44 7.55
CA GLY A 74 -9.76 -12.30 8.44
C GLY A 74 -8.41 -12.24 7.70
N MET A 75 -8.38 -11.68 6.49
CA MET A 75 -7.14 -11.51 5.73
C MET A 75 -6.32 -10.35 6.29
N PRO A 76 -4.98 -10.52 6.41
CA PRO A 76 -4.09 -9.49 6.97
C PRO A 76 -3.92 -8.27 6.04
N GLU A 77 -4.35 -8.35 4.80
CA GLU A 77 -4.37 -7.24 3.84
C GLU A 77 -5.20 -6.04 4.35
N VAL A 78 -6.19 -6.28 5.20
CA VAL A 78 -6.99 -5.22 5.84
C VAL A 78 -6.11 -4.32 6.73
N ILE A 79 -5.05 -4.87 7.32
CA ILE A 79 -4.08 -4.12 8.11
C ILE A 79 -3.30 -3.15 7.21
N CYS A 80 -2.80 -3.65 6.07
CA CYS A 80 -2.16 -2.77 5.07
C CYS A 80 -3.11 -1.67 4.61
N PHE A 81 -4.35 -2.02 4.33
CA PHE A 81 -5.36 -1.07 3.87
C PHE A 81 -5.65 -0.01 4.92
N SER A 82 -5.77 -0.39 6.18
CA SER A 82 -5.93 0.53 7.30
C SER A 82 -4.76 1.51 7.40
N LEU A 83 -3.52 1.03 7.29
CA LEU A 83 -2.34 1.90 7.30
C LEU A 83 -2.29 2.82 6.07
N LEU A 84 -2.75 2.38 4.91
CA LEU A 84 -2.86 3.23 3.71
C LEU A 84 -3.85 4.37 3.92
N ILE A 85 -5.01 4.10 4.51
CA ILE A 85 -6.00 5.14 4.85
C ILE A 85 -5.39 6.15 5.83
N LEU A 86 -4.66 5.69 6.85
CA LEU A 86 -3.97 6.57 7.79
C LEU A 86 -2.90 7.41 7.11
N PHE A 87 -2.08 6.81 6.26
CA PHE A 87 -1.07 7.53 5.49
C PHE A 87 -1.70 8.63 4.63
N TYR A 88 -2.77 8.31 3.91
CA TYR A 88 -3.50 9.28 3.10
C TYR A 88 -4.09 10.41 3.95
N GLY A 89 -4.71 10.09 5.07
CA GLY A 89 -5.24 11.08 6.01
C GLY A 89 -4.17 12.02 6.55
N LEU A 90 -3.01 11.48 6.92
CA LEU A 90 -1.86 12.26 7.37
C LEU A 90 -1.30 13.15 6.26
N ALA A 91 -1.17 12.63 5.03
CA ALA A 91 -0.68 13.37 3.87
C ALA A 91 -1.61 14.56 3.56
N MET A 92 -2.93 14.34 3.50
CA MET A 92 -3.92 15.40 3.30
C MET A 92 -3.89 16.45 4.43
N SER A 93 -3.77 15.99 5.67
CA SER A 93 -3.66 16.88 6.83
C SER A 93 -2.33 17.65 6.86
N TYR A 94 -1.23 17.03 6.38
CA TYR A 94 0.08 17.67 6.24
C TYR A 94 0.06 18.77 5.18
N LEU A 95 -0.56 18.51 4.02
CA LEU A 95 -0.72 19.50 2.95
C LEU A 95 -1.53 20.73 3.38
N LYS A 96 -2.51 20.55 4.31
CA LYS A 96 -3.28 21.68 4.87
C LYS A 96 -2.45 22.50 5.87
N LYS A 97 -1.71 21.82 6.74
CA LYS A 97 -0.87 22.42 7.77
C LYS A 97 0.32 21.52 8.05
N GLU A 98 1.49 21.95 7.60
CA GLU A 98 2.74 21.23 7.82
C GLU A 98 3.03 21.05 9.32
N SER A 99 3.42 19.85 9.69
CA SER A 99 3.82 19.50 11.07
C SER A 99 4.89 18.41 11.03
N ARG A 100 5.91 18.55 11.90
CA ARG A 100 6.96 17.52 12.06
C ARG A 100 6.37 16.19 12.52
N GLY A 101 5.42 16.21 13.46
CA GLY A 101 4.78 15.00 13.97
C GLY A 101 4.03 14.21 12.89
N LYS A 102 3.30 14.91 12.00
CA LYS A 102 2.61 14.27 10.87
C LYS A 102 3.61 13.63 9.89
N LEU A 103 4.71 14.32 9.59
CA LEU A 103 5.75 13.80 8.71
C LEU A 103 6.41 12.55 9.30
N ILE A 104 6.76 12.57 10.59
CA ILE A 104 7.29 11.39 11.30
C ILE A 104 6.29 10.23 11.26
N ALA A 105 5.02 10.50 11.54
CA ALA A 105 3.98 9.47 11.48
C ALA A 105 3.84 8.87 10.07
N MET A 106 3.92 9.70 9.00
CA MET A 106 3.95 9.22 7.62
C MET A 106 5.15 8.31 7.35
N PHE A 107 6.35 8.65 7.85
CA PHE A 107 7.53 7.79 7.74
C PHE A 107 7.33 6.45 8.45
N VAL A 108 6.87 6.47 9.69
CA VAL A 108 6.62 5.23 10.45
C VAL A 108 5.64 4.34 9.70
N ILE A 109 4.52 4.88 9.24
CA ILE A 109 3.50 4.10 8.51
C ILE A 109 4.07 3.59 7.18
N SER A 110 4.79 4.41 6.42
CA SER A 110 5.33 3.99 5.12
C SER A 110 6.44 2.95 5.24
N VAL A 111 7.27 3.01 6.29
CA VAL A 111 8.25 1.96 6.61
C VAL A 111 7.53 0.66 6.96
N LEU A 112 6.53 0.69 7.83
CA LEU A 112 5.73 -0.49 8.17
C LEU A 112 5.07 -1.09 6.92
N LEU A 113 4.44 -0.26 6.08
CA LEU A 113 3.85 -0.69 4.82
C LEU A 113 4.87 -1.36 3.90
N THR A 114 6.07 -0.78 3.76
CA THR A 114 7.14 -1.33 2.92
C THR A 114 7.64 -2.67 3.46
N LEU A 115 7.79 -2.80 4.79
CA LEU A 115 8.18 -4.07 5.43
C LEU A 115 7.08 -5.15 5.31
N MET A 116 5.82 -4.75 5.28
CA MET A 116 4.70 -5.66 5.04
C MET A 116 4.65 -6.11 3.58
N ARG A 117 4.79 -5.17 2.65
CA ARG A 117 4.67 -5.37 1.20
C ARG A 117 5.66 -4.49 0.46
N PRO A 118 6.69 -5.03 -0.21
CA PRO A 118 7.76 -4.25 -0.86
C PRO A 118 7.28 -3.22 -1.88
N TYR A 119 6.18 -3.52 -2.60
CA TYR A 119 5.62 -2.57 -3.58
C TYR A 119 5.02 -1.31 -2.93
N MET A 120 4.82 -1.29 -1.61
CA MET A 120 4.43 -0.11 -0.85
C MET A 120 5.57 0.90 -0.65
N LEU A 121 6.78 0.61 -1.15
CA LEU A 121 7.92 1.54 -1.20
C LEU A 121 7.53 2.89 -1.84
N LEU A 122 6.53 2.90 -2.71
CA LEU A 122 5.98 4.12 -3.30
C LEU A 122 5.53 5.14 -2.25
N PHE A 123 4.93 4.69 -1.15
CA PHE A 123 4.49 5.57 -0.06
C PHE A 123 5.65 6.10 0.77
N LEU A 124 6.71 5.30 0.92
CA LEU A 124 7.96 5.77 1.53
C LEU A 124 8.62 6.83 0.66
N ALA A 125 8.65 6.64 -0.67
CA ALA A 125 9.15 7.64 -1.60
C ALA A 125 8.35 8.95 -1.53
N LEU A 126 7.03 8.88 -1.37
CA LEU A 126 6.18 10.06 -1.18
C LEU A 126 6.49 10.79 0.15
N ALA A 127 6.70 10.06 1.25
CA ALA A 127 7.10 10.66 2.52
C ALA A 127 8.48 11.34 2.41
N CYS A 128 9.44 10.69 1.72
CA CYS A 128 10.76 11.27 1.40
C CYS A 128 10.60 12.57 0.59
N TYR A 129 9.75 12.58 -0.42
CA TYR A 129 9.47 13.77 -1.22
C TYR A 129 8.99 14.94 -0.36
N PHE A 130 8.03 14.72 0.55
CA PHE A 130 7.57 15.78 1.47
C PHE A 130 8.70 16.30 2.36
N TRP A 131 9.61 15.43 2.82
CA TRP A 131 10.75 15.85 3.62
C TRP A 131 11.75 16.66 2.82
N ILE A 132 12.09 16.22 1.59
CA ILE A 132 13.00 16.93 0.68
C ILE A 132 12.44 18.31 0.34
N CYS A 133 11.12 18.43 0.08
CA CYS A 133 10.49 19.72 -0.18
C CYS A 133 10.61 20.69 1.01
N ARG A 134 10.57 20.16 2.24
CA ARG A 134 10.70 20.97 3.46
C ARG A 134 12.13 21.37 3.77
N ASN A 135 13.08 20.48 3.60
CA ASN A 135 14.52 20.72 3.84
C ASN A 135 15.37 19.89 2.87
N LYS A 136 15.88 20.54 1.82
CA LYS A 136 16.57 19.83 0.74
C LYS A 136 17.74 18.98 1.23
N LYS A 137 18.70 19.57 1.99
CA LYS A 137 19.91 18.83 2.43
C LYS A 137 19.59 17.69 3.38
N ALA A 138 18.92 18.00 4.49
CA ALA A 138 18.56 16.97 5.49
C ALA A 138 17.56 15.95 4.91
N GLY A 139 16.65 16.40 4.02
CA GLY A 139 15.69 15.53 3.36
C GLY A 139 16.34 14.48 2.47
N TRP A 140 17.32 14.86 1.62
CA TRP A 140 18.03 13.89 0.78
C TRP A 140 18.83 12.88 1.60
N ILE A 141 19.65 13.36 2.53
CA ILE A 141 20.48 12.47 3.37
C ILE A 141 19.60 11.53 4.19
N GLY A 142 18.59 12.07 4.86
CA GLY A 142 17.69 11.26 5.68
C GLY A 142 16.85 10.27 4.87
N SER A 143 16.39 10.66 3.67
CA SER A 143 15.67 9.76 2.77
C SER A 143 16.52 8.58 2.33
N ILE A 144 17.77 8.81 1.94
CA ILE A 144 18.68 7.73 1.56
C ILE A 144 18.91 6.78 2.75
N LEU A 145 19.14 7.32 3.94
CA LEU A 145 19.36 6.52 5.15
C LEU A 145 18.11 5.68 5.51
N ILE A 146 16.91 6.26 5.48
CA ILE A 146 15.68 5.55 5.80
C ILE A 146 15.38 4.46 4.77
N VAL A 147 15.53 4.76 3.48
CA VAL A 147 15.30 3.77 2.41
C VAL A 147 16.32 2.63 2.54
N ALA A 148 17.60 2.93 2.75
CA ALA A 148 18.62 1.91 2.95
C ALA A 148 18.35 1.06 4.21
N ALA A 149 18.04 1.69 5.34
CA ALA A 149 17.70 0.99 6.58
C ALA A 149 16.47 0.08 6.40
N THR A 150 15.42 0.58 5.71
CA THR A 150 14.21 -0.21 5.41
C THR A 150 14.55 -1.39 4.51
N GLY A 151 15.37 -1.19 3.48
CA GLY A 151 15.81 -2.26 2.58
C GLY A 151 16.63 -3.33 3.29
N ILE A 152 17.58 -2.93 4.14
CA ILE A 152 18.38 -3.86 4.96
C ILE A 152 17.47 -4.63 5.90
N THR A 153 16.56 -3.95 6.62
CA THR A 153 15.61 -4.60 7.52
C THR A 153 14.73 -5.60 6.78
N TYR A 154 14.22 -5.24 5.61
CA TYR A 154 13.45 -6.14 4.77
C TYR A 154 14.26 -7.38 4.34
N ALA A 155 15.51 -7.18 3.91
CA ALA A 155 16.41 -8.26 3.53
C ALA A 155 16.70 -9.22 4.69
N LEU A 156 16.93 -8.68 5.90
CA LEU A 156 17.12 -9.48 7.12
C LEU A 156 15.87 -10.27 7.48
N ILE A 157 14.69 -9.64 7.46
CA ILE A 157 13.41 -10.32 7.70
C ILE A 157 13.22 -11.47 6.70
N LYS A 158 13.48 -11.21 5.41
CA LYS A 158 13.37 -12.24 4.38
C LYS A 158 14.38 -13.38 4.57
N HIS A 159 15.62 -13.06 4.93
CA HIS A 159 16.67 -14.07 5.11
C HIS A 159 16.41 -14.98 6.32
N TYR A 160 16.03 -14.41 7.47
CA TYR A 160 15.86 -15.17 8.71
C TYR A 160 14.46 -15.77 8.91
N LEU A 161 13.44 -15.17 8.32
CA LEU A 161 12.04 -15.54 8.56
C LEU A 161 11.28 -15.92 7.29
N GLY A 162 11.89 -15.78 6.11
CA GLY A 162 11.31 -16.24 4.84
C GLY A 162 11.24 -17.76 4.73
N ALA A 163 10.18 -18.28 4.16
CA ALA A 163 10.09 -19.69 3.84
C ALA A 163 10.91 -20.01 2.58
N GLU A 164 11.60 -21.15 2.56
CA GLU A 164 12.44 -21.57 1.42
C GLU A 164 11.67 -21.73 0.11
N TYR A 165 10.40 -22.10 0.19
CA TYR A 165 9.51 -22.28 -0.96
C TYR A 165 8.81 -21.00 -1.44
N PHE A 166 9.18 -19.85 -0.88
CA PHE A 166 8.59 -18.58 -1.26
C PHE A 166 9.14 -18.11 -2.60
N THR A 167 8.33 -18.18 -3.65
CA THR A 167 8.65 -17.53 -4.93
C THR A 167 8.67 -16.02 -4.73
N PRO A 168 9.78 -15.34 -5.02
CA PRO A 168 9.87 -13.90 -4.85
C PRO A 168 8.80 -13.21 -5.70
N LEU A 169 8.06 -12.26 -5.10
CA LEU A 169 7.06 -11.41 -5.77
C LEU A 169 7.65 -10.59 -6.93
N PHE A 170 8.95 -10.35 -6.88
CA PHE A 170 9.69 -9.68 -7.93
C PHE A 170 10.65 -10.69 -8.58
N TYR A 171 10.43 -10.95 -9.85
CA TYR A 171 11.42 -11.60 -10.69
C TYR A 171 12.64 -10.67 -10.79
N THR A 172 13.69 -11.03 -10.08
CA THR A 172 14.97 -10.29 -10.10
C THR A 172 15.96 -10.84 -11.12
N ASP A 173 15.53 -11.82 -11.94
CA ASP A 173 16.38 -12.46 -12.96
C ASP A 173 16.96 -11.47 -13.96
N TRP A 174 16.25 -10.36 -14.24
CA TRP A 174 16.78 -9.29 -15.07
C TRP A 174 17.98 -8.59 -14.42
N ILE A 175 18.07 -8.52 -13.08
CA ILE A 175 19.23 -7.96 -12.37
C ILE A 175 20.43 -8.90 -12.52
N THR A 176 20.24 -10.20 -12.30
CA THR A 176 21.30 -11.21 -12.49
C THR A 176 21.79 -11.20 -13.94
N THR A 177 20.88 -11.12 -14.91
CA THR A 177 21.21 -11.03 -16.34
C THR A 177 22.08 -9.82 -16.68
N PHE A 178 21.96 -8.68 -15.99
CA PHE A 178 22.86 -7.53 -16.15
C PHE A 178 24.32 -7.87 -15.82
N PHE A 179 24.52 -8.70 -14.79
CA PHE A 179 25.85 -9.07 -14.31
C PHE A 179 26.43 -10.28 -15.03
N THR A 180 25.59 -11.22 -15.49
CA THR A 180 26.04 -12.44 -16.16
C THR A 180 26.16 -12.30 -17.67
N ASP A 181 25.17 -11.69 -18.33
CA ASP A 181 25.00 -11.68 -19.79
C ASP A 181 25.20 -10.29 -20.41
N GLY A 182 25.50 -9.30 -19.56
CA GLY A 182 25.81 -7.93 -19.94
C GLY A 182 24.59 -7.00 -20.01
N ILE A 183 24.89 -5.70 -20.14
CA ILE A 183 23.92 -4.61 -20.03
C ILE A 183 22.76 -4.72 -21.06
N GLY A 184 23.09 -5.09 -22.30
CA GLY A 184 22.07 -5.21 -23.34
C GLY A 184 21.07 -6.34 -23.10
N ALA A 185 21.54 -7.48 -22.60
CA ALA A 185 20.71 -8.62 -22.22
C ALA A 185 19.84 -8.30 -21.02
N GLY A 186 20.39 -7.62 -20.01
CA GLY A 186 19.65 -7.16 -18.84
C GLY A 186 18.48 -6.22 -19.19
N PHE A 187 18.72 -5.23 -20.06
CA PHE A 187 17.64 -4.36 -20.53
C PHE A 187 16.58 -5.12 -21.33
N ARG A 188 16.98 -6.02 -22.21
CA ARG A 188 16.03 -6.86 -22.98
C ARG A 188 15.13 -7.68 -22.05
N ASN A 189 15.73 -8.31 -21.04
CA ASN A 189 14.99 -9.09 -20.05
C ASN A 189 14.06 -8.19 -19.21
N LEU A 190 14.53 -7.04 -18.75
CA LEU A 190 13.72 -6.06 -18.02
C LEU A 190 12.49 -5.60 -18.84
N PHE A 191 12.70 -5.15 -20.07
CA PHE A 191 11.61 -4.70 -20.94
C PHE A 191 10.68 -5.84 -21.33
N GLY A 192 11.21 -7.04 -21.57
CA GLY A 192 10.41 -8.25 -21.80
C GLY A 192 9.52 -8.56 -20.60
N THR A 193 10.08 -8.54 -19.40
CA THR A 193 9.32 -8.76 -18.16
C THR A 193 8.23 -7.69 -17.94
N LEU A 194 8.55 -6.41 -18.14
CA LEU A 194 7.59 -5.31 -18.03
C LEU A 194 6.46 -5.43 -19.07
N TYR A 195 6.80 -5.79 -20.31
CA TYR A 195 5.82 -6.01 -21.38
C TYR A 195 4.85 -7.13 -21.02
N TRP A 196 5.38 -8.32 -20.62
CA TRP A 196 4.55 -9.46 -20.27
C TRP A 196 3.69 -9.22 -19.03
N LYS A 197 4.23 -8.57 -18.01
CA LYS A 197 3.47 -8.20 -16.82
C LYS A 197 2.41 -7.12 -17.11
N GLY A 198 2.71 -6.19 -17.99
CA GLY A 198 1.72 -5.22 -18.47
C GLY A 198 0.60 -5.88 -19.27
N LEU A 199 0.92 -6.83 -20.13
CA LEU A 199 -0.06 -7.60 -20.90
C LEU A 199 -0.92 -8.50 -20.01
N GLU A 200 -0.31 -9.16 -19.01
CA GLU A 200 -1.01 -9.97 -18.00
C GLU A 200 -1.99 -9.10 -17.20
N PHE A 201 -1.54 -7.93 -16.73
CA PHE A 201 -2.39 -6.96 -16.04
C PHE A 201 -3.56 -6.49 -16.92
N TYR A 202 -3.28 -6.13 -18.18
CA TYR A 202 -4.31 -5.73 -19.14
C TYR A 202 -5.35 -6.84 -19.37
N ARG A 203 -4.90 -8.08 -19.59
CA ARG A 203 -5.79 -9.24 -19.72
C ARG A 203 -6.64 -9.45 -18.47
N HIS A 204 -6.03 -9.38 -17.31
CA HIS A 204 -6.73 -9.54 -16.03
C HIS A 204 -7.80 -8.46 -15.81
N CYS A 205 -7.52 -7.21 -16.18
CA CYS A 205 -8.49 -6.11 -16.14
C CYS A 205 -9.68 -6.34 -17.08
N ILE A 206 -9.43 -6.83 -18.31
CA ILE A 206 -10.50 -7.09 -19.30
C ILE A 206 -11.31 -8.33 -18.91
N GLU A 207 -10.64 -9.43 -18.59
CA GLU A 207 -11.30 -10.69 -18.22
C GLU A 207 -12.04 -10.54 -16.90
N GLY A 208 -11.45 -9.88 -15.90
CA GLY A 208 -12.12 -9.56 -14.64
C GLY A 208 -13.35 -8.69 -14.83
N GLY A 209 -13.27 -7.65 -15.64
CA GLY A 209 -14.40 -6.80 -16.00
C GLY A 209 -15.50 -7.54 -16.75
N ARG A 210 -15.13 -8.38 -17.72
CA ARG A 210 -16.06 -9.18 -18.52
C ARG A 210 -16.75 -10.25 -17.70
N ASN A 211 -16.01 -10.99 -16.88
CA ASN A 211 -16.54 -12.06 -16.03
C ASN A 211 -17.39 -11.49 -14.88
N GLY A 212 -17.00 -10.33 -14.32
CA GLY A 212 -17.79 -9.61 -13.32
C GLY A 212 -19.13 -9.13 -13.85
N LEU A 213 -19.20 -8.64 -15.07
CA LEU A 213 -20.45 -8.27 -15.75
C LEU A 213 -21.32 -9.50 -16.05
N ALA A 214 -20.72 -10.61 -16.49
CA ALA A 214 -21.42 -11.83 -16.82
C ALA A 214 -21.94 -12.61 -15.59
N SER A 215 -21.23 -12.50 -14.46
CA SER A 215 -21.61 -13.18 -13.21
C SER A 215 -22.59 -12.40 -12.34
N GLY A 216 -23.00 -11.18 -12.75
CA GLY A 216 -23.81 -10.30 -11.91
C GLY A 216 -23.08 -9.82 -10.63
N ALA A 217 -21.84 -10.25 -10.43
CA ALA A 217 -20.96 -9.70 -9.42
C ALA A 217 -20.50 -8.33 -9.94
N PHE A 218 -21.09 -7.29 -9.41
CA PHE A 218 -20.69 -5.92 -9.65
C PHE A 218 -19.19 -5.82 -9.50
N PHE A 219 -18.50 -5.61 -10.63
CA PHE A 219 -17.12 -5.23 -10.72
C PHE A 219 -16.23 -5.84 -9.63
N ASP A 220 -15.31 -6.67 -10.01
CA ASP A 220 -14.01 -6.59 -9.35
C ASP A 220 -13.56 -5.15 -9.55
N GLY A 221 -13.91 -4.29 -8.61
CA GLY A 221 -14.01 -2.83 -8.78
C GLY A 221 -12.69 -2.10 -9.02
N TYR A 222 -11.63 -2.85 -9.39
CA TYR A 222 -10.31 -2.31 -9.67
C TYR A 222 -10.32 -1.23 -10.74
N LEU A 223 -11.03 -1.49 -11.86
CA LEU A 223 -11.01 -0.56 -12.99
C LEU A 223 -11.80 0.70 -12.65
N LEU A 224 -12.93 0.55 -11.98
CA LEU A 224 -13.75 1.68 -11.55
C LEU A 224 -13.05 2.50 -10.47
N VAL A 225 -12.48 1.83 -9.45
CA VAL A 225 -11.74 2.51 -8.37
C VAL A 225 -10.49 3.19 -8.94
N LEU A 226 -9.76 2.53 -9.83
CA LEU A 226 -8.57 3.10 -10.47
C LEU A 226 -8.94 4.30 -11.35
N LEU A 227 -10.03 4.22 -12.08
CA LEU A 227 -10.55 5.31 -12.92
C LEU A 227 -11.00 6.50 -12.07
N ILE A 228 -11.72 6.25 -10.96
CA ILE A 228 -12.14 7.28 -10.02
C ILE A 228 -10.92 7.94 -9.36
N LEU A 229 -9.92 7.16 -8.92
CA LEU A 229 -8.70 7.67 -8.33
C LEU A 229 -7.88 8.50 -9.32
N LEU A 230 -7.78 8.07 -10.58
CA LEU A 230 -7.12 8.82 -11.65
C LEU A 230 -7.84 10.13 -11.94
N VAL A 231 -9.17 10.11 -12.07
CA VAL A 231 -9.97 11.33 -12.29
C VAL A 231 -9.85 12.27 -11.11
N GLN A 232 -9.95 11.76 -9.88
CA GLN A 232 -9.81 12.57 -8.67
C GLN A 232 -8.41 13.17 -8.57
N SER A 233 -7.35 12.39 -8.82
CA SER A 233 -5.97 12.88 -8.81
C SER A 233 -5.75 13.97 -9.85
N PHE A 234 -6.35 13.84 -11.03
CA PHE A 234 -6.28 14.84 -12.09
C PHE A 234 -7.00 16.15 -11.70
N LEU A 235 -8.16 16.05 -11.07
CA LEU A 235 -8.91 17.19 -10.56
C LEU A 235 -8.17 17.90 -9.43
N ASP A 236 -7.55 17.16 -8.52
CA ASP A 236 -6.77 17.69 -7.40
C ASP A 236 -5.51 18.41 -7.90
N ILE A 237 -4.81 17.86 -8.90
CA ILE A 237 -3.66 18.52 -9.54
C ILE A 237 -4.08 19.84 -10.22
N ARG A 238 -5.22 19.85 -10.89
CA ARG A 238 -5.78 21.06 -11.49
C ARG A 238 -6.10 22.14 -10.44
N THR A 239 -6.72 21.74 -9.34
CA THR A 239 -7.09 22.64 -8.24
C THR A 239 -5.86 23.21 -7.55
N LEU A 240 -4.84 22.40 -7.29
CA LEU A 240 -3.56 22.82 -6.72
C LEU A 240 -2.79 23.78 -7.66
N ARG A 241 -2.84 23.57 -8.98
CA ARG A 241 -2.24 24.50 -9.94
C ARG A 241 -2.97 25.85 -9.99
N ARG A 242 -4.29 25.88 -9.81
CA ARG A 242 -5.08 27.12 -9.75
C ARG A 242 -4.85 27.90 -8.44
N ALA A 243 -4.64 27.20 -7.32
CA ALA A 243 -4.37 27.83 -6.03
C ALA A 243 -2.96 28.43 -5.89
N LYS A 244 -2.04 28.08 -6.82
CA LYS A 244 -0.67 28.62 -6.89
C LYS A 244 -0.51 29.79 -7.89
N ARG A 245 -1.55 30.13 -8.61
CA ARG A 245 -1.66 31.34 -9.44
C ARG A 245 -2.48 32.42 -8.74
#